data_1f8980de6e918ff021b4c593dd60dd0a
#
_entry.id   1f8980de6e918ff021b4c593dd60dd0a
#
_cell.length_a   1.000
_cell.length_b   1.000
_cell.length_c   1.000
_cell.angle_alpha   90.00
_cell.angle_beta   90.00
_cell.angle_gamma   90.00
#
_symmetry.space_group_name_H-M   'P 1'
#
loop_
_entity.id
_entity.type
_entity.pdbx_description
1 polymer ?
#
loop_
_entity_poly.entity_id
_entity_poly.type
_entity_poly.pdbx_seq_one_letter_code
_entity_poly.pdbx_strand_id
1 'polypeptide(L)'
;MFVQQFFVKGIAHSSYLLGGTKSCAVIDPRRDVQIYLDAAKDMGMTITHILETHLHADFISGHLDLADQTGATIVAPKSARCAFRHRAVADGSSLAIDNLVIRVIETPGHTPEHVSYVVVDKARG
;
A
#
# COMPACT_ATOMS: atom_id res chain seq x y z
N MET A 1 11.36 10.56 -4.67
CA MET A 1 10.74 9.33 -4.15
C MET A 1 11.36 8.95 -2.83
N PHE A 2 10.56 8.58 -1.88
CA PHE A 2 10.99 8.14 -0.55
C PHE A 2 10.39 6.77 -0.25
N VAL A 3 11.20 5.85 0.26
CA VAL A 3 10.72 4.53 0.66
C VAL A 3 11.25 4.21 2.06
N GLN A 4 10.34 3.88 2.96
CA GLN A 4 10.70 3.42 4.31
C GLN A 4 10.08 2.04 4.54
N GLN A 5 10.90 1.11 5.01
CA GLN A 5 10.47 -0.24 5.35
C GLN A 5 10.19 -0.36 6.84
N PHE A 6 9.10 -1.05 7.18
CA PHE A 6 8.76 -1.45 8.54
C PHE A 6 8.74 -2.97 8.59
N PHE A 7 9.52 -3.55 9.48
CA PHE A 7 9.65 -5.01 9.58
C PHE A 7 9.24 -5.49 10.98
N VAL A 8 8.34 -6.47 11.02
CA VAL A 8 7.92 -7.11 12.27
C VAL A 8 8.64 -8.46 12.36
N LYS A 9 9.66 -8.51 13.18
CA LYS A 9 10.59 -9.64 13.26
C LYS A 9 9.93 -10.98 13.60
N GLY A 10 8.99 -10.98 14.55
CA GLY A 10 8.36 -12.21 15.03
C GLY A 10 7.48 -12.92 14.03
N ILE A 11 6.90 -12.19 13.07
CA ILE A 11 5.99 -12.74 12.06
C ILE A 11 6.52 -12.56 10.64
N ALA A 12 7.78 -12.15 10.50
CA ALA A 12 8.45 -11.94 9.21
C ALA A 12 7.61 -11.07 8.24
N HIS A 13 6.91 -10.06 8.77
CA HIS A 13 6.07 -9.17 7.98
C HIS A 13 6.82 -7.88 7.66
N SER A 14 6.84 -7.52 6.38
CA SER A 14 7.38 -6.24 5.92
C SER A 14 6.27 -5.37 5.36
N SER A 15 6.27 -4.11 5.74
CA SER A 15 5.41 -3.09 5.16
C SER A 15 6.26 -1.91 4.73
N TYR A 16 5.71 -1.06 3.88
CA TYR A 16 6.46 0.06 3.31
C TYR A 16 5.63 1.32 3.29
N LEU A 17 6.30 2.46 3.45
CA LEU A 17 5.74 3.76 3.16
C LEU A 17 6.46 4.30 1.92
N LEU A 18 5.69 4.59 0.87
CA LEU A 18 6.20 5.10 -0.40
C LEU A 18 5.75 6.54 -0.56
N GLY A 19 6.70 7.47 -0.53
CA GLY A 19 6.40 8.90 -0.59
C GLY A 19 6.70 9.52 -1.93
N GLY A 20 5.74 10.29 -2.45
CA GLY A 20 5.93 11.18 -3.59
C GLY A 20 6.40 12.56 -3.11
N THR A 21 5.80 13.63 -3.62
CA THR A 21 6.15 15.01 -3.21
C THR A 21 5.33 15.48 -2.01
N LYS A 22 4.02 15.21 -2.01
CA LYS A 22 3.10 15.64 -0.94
C LYS A 22 2.25 14.49 -0.41
N SER A 23 2.13 13.44 -1.18
CA SER A 23 1.28 12.29 -0.85
C SER A 23 2.12 11.03 -0.74
N CYS A 24 1.60 10.06 0.01
CA CYS A 24 2.28 8.78 0.17
C CYS A 24 1.29 7.64 0.19
N ALA A 25 1.81 6.44 -0.02
CA ALA A 25 1.07 5.19 0.09
C ALA A 25 1.70 4.33 1.17
N VAL A 26 0.87 3.53 1.84
CA VAL A 26 1.34 2.49 2.75
C VAL A 26 1.09 1.15 2.07
N ILE A 27 2.11 0.31 2.02
CA ILE A 27 2.05 -0.99 1.36
C ILE A 27 2.05 -2.08 2.42
N ASP A 28 1.01 -2.91 2.41
CA ASP A 28 0.82 -4.03 3.32
C ASP A 28 0.95 -3.62 4.80
N PRO A 29 0.17 -2.64 5.29
CA PRO A 29 0.29 -2.16 6.66
C PRO A 29 -0.01 -3.26 7.68
N ARG A 30 0.69 -3.22 8.80
CA ARG A 30 0.40 -4.08 9.94
C ARG A 30 -0.73 -3.48 10.79
N ARG A 31 -1.17 -4.22 11.81
CA ARG A 31 -2.30 -3.83 12.66
C ARG A 31 -2.06 -2.53 13.44
N ASP A 32 -0.84 -2.28 13.90
CA ASP A 32 -0.48 -1.03 14.57
C ASP A 32 -0.25 0.06 13.52
N VAL A 33 -1.32 0.82 13.23
CA VAL A 33 -1.28 1.80 12.15
C VAL A 33 -0.67 3.15 12.56
N GLN A 34 -0.49 3.38 13.86
CA GLN A 34 0.03 4.66 14.34
C GLN A 34 1.43 4.96 13.81
N ILE A 35 2.25 3.94 13.59
CA ILE A 35 3.61 4.12 13.05
C ILE A 35 3.58 4.76 11.66
N TYR A 36 2.58 4.45 10.84
CA TYR A 36 2.45 5.02 9.49
C TYR A 36 1.95 6.45 9.55
N LEU A 37 0.99 6.73 10.44
CA LEU A 37 0.48 8.08 10.66
C LEU A 37 1.59 9.01 11.13
N ASP A 38 2.41 8.56 12.08
CA ASP A 38 3.52 9.35 12.61
C ASP A 38 4.59 9.58 11.55
N ALA A 39 4.95 8.57 10.78
CA ALA A 39 5.95 8.69 9.73
C ALA A 39 5.51 9.67 8.63
N ALA A 40 4.26 9.59 8.20
CA ALA A 40 3.72 10.50 7.20
C ALA A 40 3.70 11.94 7.72
N LYS A 41 3.29 12.13 8.98
CA LYS A 41 3.26 13.45 9.62
C LYS A 41 4.65 14.07 9.72
N ASP A 42 5.65 13.28 10.11
CA ASP A 42 7.03 13.75 10.24
C ASP A 42 7.60 14.23 8.90
N MET A 43 7.13 13.66 7.79
CA MET A 43 7.55 14.04 6.46
C MET A 43 6.64 15.08 5.79
N GLY A 44 5.57 15.51 6.48
CA GLY A 44 4.60 16.44 5.93
C GLY A 44 3.81 15.89 4.76
N MET A 45 3.59 14.58 4.73
CA MET A 45 2.87 13.91 3.64
C MET A 45 1.49 13.45 4.09
N THR A 46 0.57 13.36 3.12
CA THR A 46 -0.77 12.82 3.33
C THR A 46 -0.83 11.38 2.79
N ILE A 47 -1.31 10.45 3.58
CA ILE A 47 -1.53 9.07 3.13
C ILE A 47 -2.78 9.06 2.26
N THR A 48 -2.62 8.78 0.97
CA THR A 48 -3.72 8.78 0.00
C THR A 48 -4.13 7.38 -0.43
N HIS A 49 -3.24 6.42 -0.33
CA HIS A 49 -3.47 5.05 -0.78
C HIS A 49 -2.91 4.04 0.20
N ILE A 50 -3.59 2.90 0.29
CA ILE A 50 -3.13 1.72 1.03
C ILE A 50 -3.09 0.60 0.00
N LEU A 51 -1.90 0.10 -0.32
CA LEU A 51 -1.69 -0.90 -1.36
C LEU A 51 -1.51 -2.27 -0.73
N GLU A 52 -2.31 -3.23 -1.21
CA GLU A 52 -2.23 -4.61 -0.74
C GLU A 52 -1.57 -5.47 -1.81
N THR A 53 -0.47 -6.17 -1.48
CA THR A 53 0.12 -7.14 -2.40
C THR A 53 -0.67 -8.45 -2.39
N HIS A 54 -1.24 -8.78 -1.25
CA HIS A 54 -2.12 -9.93 -1.03
C HIS A 54 -2.89 -9.68 0.27
N LEU A 55 -3.91 -10.48 0.55
CA LEU A 55 -4.68 -10.30 1.77
C LEU A 55 -4.16 -11.20 2.88
N HIS A 56 -3.94 -10.59 4.03
CA HIS A 56 -3.69 -11.28 5.29
C HIS A 56 -4.90 -11.06 6.19
N ALA A 57 -5.62 -12.12 6.52
CA ALA A 57 -6.81 -12.01 7.36
C ALA A 57 -6.53 -11.30 8.69
N ASP A 58 -5.35 -11.53 9.25
CA ASP A 58 -4.94 -10.98 10.55
C ASP A 58 -4.72 -9.46 10.51
N PHE A 59 -4.54 -8.87 9.33
CA PHE A 59 -4.22 -7.44 9.19
C PHE A 59 -5.35 -6.60 8.60
N ILE A 60 -6.46 -7.23 8.17
CA ILE A 60 -7.58 -6.52 7.51
C ILE A 60 -8.11 -5.38 8.39
N SER A 61 -8.24 -5.60 9.70
CA SER A 61 -8.74 -4.57 10.61
C SER A 61 -7.83 -3.35 10.68
N GLY A 62 -6.51 -3.55 10.58
CA GLY A 62 -5.55 -2.46 10.52
C GLY A 62 -5.66 -1.66 9.23
N HIS A 63 -5.83 -2.34 8.10
CA HIS A 63 -6.03 -1.70 6.80
C HIS A 63 -7.28 -0.82 6.80
N LEU A 64 -8.39 -1.33 7.33
CA LEU A 64 -9.64 -0.59 7.42
C LEU A 64 -9.54 0.59 8.37
N ASP A 65 -8.87 0.41 9.52
CA ASP A 65 -8.67 1.48 10.49
C ASP A 65 -7.82 2.61 9.90
N LEU A 66 -6.73 2.27 9.21
CA LEU A 66 -5.89 3.26 8.56
C LEU A 66 -6.65 4.03 7.48
N ALA A 67 -7.46 3.34 6.68
CA ALA A 67 -8.30 3.97 5.66
C ALA A 67 -9.31 4.92 6.29
N ASP A 68 -9.94 4.51 7.38
CA ASP A 68 -10.92 5.33 8.09
C ASP A 68 -10.30 6.62 8.65
N GLN A 69 -9.12 6.51 9.24
CA GLN A 69 -8.44 7.66 9.84
C GLN A 69 -7.86 8.63 8.81
N THR A 70 -7.49 8.17 7.62
CA THR A 70 -6.81 8.98 6.61
C THR A 70 -7.69 9.36 5.43
N GLY A 71 -8.79 8.67 5.22
CA GLY A 71 -9.59 8.81 3.99
C GLY A 71 -8.91 8.16 2.78
N ALA A 72 -7.84 7.40 2.99
CA ALA A 72 -7.08 6.77 1.90
C ALA A 72 -7.89 5.69 1.20
N THR A 73 -7.61 5.50 -0.09
CA THR A 73 -8.22 4.44 -0.89
C THR A 73 -7.43 3.15 -0.70
N ILE A 74 -8.12 2.07 -0.33
CA ILE A 74 -7.51 0.73 -0.28
C ILE A 74 -7.47 0.19 -1.71
N VAL A 75 -6.29 -0.23 -2.14
CA VAL A 75 -6.05 -0.85 -3.44
C VAL A 75 -5.68 -2.30 -3.20
N ALA A 76 -6.46 -3.22 -3.74
CA ALA A 76 -6.26 -4.65 -3.50
C ALA A 76 -6.39 -5.44 -4.80
N PRO A 77 -5.74 -6.63 -4.90
CA PRO A 77 -5.86 -7.47 -6.08
C PRO A 77 -7.31 -7.84 -6.34
N LYS A 78 -7.74 -7.72 -7.59
CA LYS A 78 -9.10 -8.09 -8.01
C LYS A 78 -9.42 -9.53 -7.66
N SER A 79 -8.45 -10.42 -7.83
CA SER A 79 -8.61 -11.85 -7.53
C SER A 79 -8.81 -12.16 -6.05
N ALA A 80 -8.49 -11.23 -5.16
CA ALA A 80 -8.68 -11.40 -3.71
C ALA A 80 -10.14 -11.34 -3.29
N ARG A 81 -11.02 -10.76 -4.11
CA ARG A 81 -12.48 -10.67 -3.87
C ARG A 81 -12.82 -10.10 -2.49
N CYS A 82 -12.26 -8.92 -2.18
CA CYS A 82 -12.47 -8.30 -0.88
C CYS A 82 -13.93 -7.91 -0.66
N ALA A 83 -14.43 -8.13 0.56
CA ALA A 83 -15.78 -7.75 0.93
C ALA A 83 -15.90 -6.27 1.30
N PHE A 84 -14.80 -5.62 1.68
CA PHE A 84 -14.79 -4.20 2.03
C PHE A 84 -14.59 -3.31 0.80
N ARG A 85 -14.92 -2.02 0.95
CA ARG A 85 -14.75 -1.05 -0.14
C ARG A 85 -13.26 -0.87 -0.48
N HIS A 86 -12.92 -1.04 -1.76
CA HIS A 86 -11.56 -0.93 -2.23
C HIS A 86 -11.53 -0.67 -3.73
N ARG A 87 -10.38 -0.24 -4.24
CA ARG A 87 -10.11 -0.21 -5.68
C ARG A 87 -9.49 -1.54 -6.09
N ALA A 88 -10.19 -2.31 -6.90
CA ALA A 88 -9.67 -3.58 -7.39
C ALA A 88 -8.66 -3.34 -8.51
N VAL A 89 -7.52 -4.05 -8.46
CA VAL A 89 -6.48 -3.95 -9.48
C VAL A 89 -6.09 -5.33 -9.98
N ALA A 90 -5.63 -5.37 -11.21
CA ALA A 90 -5.19 -6.59 -11.87
C ALA A 90 -3.91 -6.29 -12.66
N ASP A 91 -3.34 -7.30 -13.29
CA ASP A 91 -2.16 -7.14 -14.12
C ASP A 91 -2.38 -6.04 -15.17
N GLY A 92 -1.44 -5.12 -15.25
CA GLY A 92 -1.51 -3.98 -16.17
C GLY A 92 -2.24 -2.76 -15.62
N SER A 93 -2.91 -2.85 -14.47
CA SER A 93 -3.49 -1.67 -13.83
C SER A 93 -2.40 -0.68 -13.44
N SER A 94 -2.71 0.61 -13.44
CA SER A 94 -1.78 1.63 -12.97
C SER A 94 -2.50 2.68 -12.14
N LEU A 95 -1.76 3.31 -11.24
CA LEU A 95 -2.25 4.44 -10.46
C LEU A 95 -1.13 5.45 -10.28
N ALA A 96 -1.49 6.69 -9.97
CA ALA A 96 -0.55 7.76 -9.78
C ALA A 96 -0.61 8.32 -8.37
N ILE A 97 0.54 8.60 -7.79
CA ILE A 97 0.68 9.30 -6.52
C ILE A 97 1.69 10.41 -6.77
N ASP A 98 1.22 11.66 -6.88
CA ASP A 98 2.04 12.81 -7.26
C ASP A 98 2.85 12.53 -8.55
N ASN A 99 4.18 12.51 -8.44
CA ASN A 99 5.09 12.23 -9.56
C ASN A 99 5.35 10.74 -9.78
N LEU A 100 4.76 9.87 -8.96
CA LEU A 100 4.97 8.43 -9.04
C LEU A 100 3.88 7.78 -9.88
N VAL A 101 4.28 6.86 -10.77
CA VAL A 101 3.36 5.96 -11.45
C VAL A 101 3.61 4.55 -10.93
N ILE A 102 2.56 3.91 -10.46
CA ILE A 102 2.63 2.56 -9.89
C ILE A 102 1.91 1.62 -10.83
N ARG A 103 2.61 0.63 -11.34
CA ARG A 103 2.05 -0.43 -12.20
C ARG A 103 1.86 -1.70 -11.40
N VAL A 104 0.75 -2.36 -11.64
CA VAL A 104 0.40 -3.61 -10.97
C VAL A 104 0.77 -4.78 -11.89
N ILE A 105 1.49 -5.74 -11.33
CA ILE A 105 1.87 -6.97 -12.03
C ILE A 105 1.39 -8.15 -11.18
N GLU A 106 0.59 -9.03 -11.75
CA GLU A 106 0.20 -10.25 -11.06
C GLU A 106 1.41 -11.18 -10.92
N THR A 107 1.68 -11.57 -9.68
CA THR A 107 2.80 -12.48 -9.36
C THR A 107 2.27 -13.59 -8.46
N PRO A 108 1.38 -14.47 -8.99
CA PRO A 108 0.87 -15.57 -8.19
C PRO A 108 2.01 -16.52 -7.83
N GLY A 109 2.13 -16.82 -6.57
CA GLY A 109 3.20 -17.69 -6.08
C GLY A 109 2.78 -18.23 -4.75
N HIS A 110 2.97 -17.42 -3.69
CA HIS A 110 2.55 -17.80 -2.35
C HIS A 110 1.03 -17.90 -2.24
N THR A 111 0.31 -16.97 -2.87
CA THR A 111 -1.16 -17.00 -2.97
C THR A 111 -1.56 -16.64 -4.40
N PRO A 112 -2.74 -17.11 -4.89
CA PRO A 112 -3.21 -16.79 -6.24
C PRO A 112 -3.46 -15.30 -6.47
N GLU A 113 -3.81 -14.56 -5.41
CA GLU A 113 -4.16 -13.15 -5.50
C GLU A 113 -2.98 -12.20 -5.32
N HIS A 114 -1.76 -12.73 -5.25
CA HIS A 114 -0.57 -11.89 -5.00
C HIS A 114 -0.24 -11.02 -6.22
N VAL A 115 0.02 -9.73 -5.95
CA VAL A 115 0.49 -8.78 -6.96
C VAL A 115 1.77 -8.09 -6.48
N SER A 116 2.55 -7.60 -7.43
CA SER A 116 3.70 -6.73 -7.18
C SER A 116 3.41 -5.34 -7.75
N TYR A 117 4.01 -4.34 -7.14
CA TYR A 117 3.88 -2.95 -7.59
C TYR A 117 5.23 -2.46 -8.11
N VAL A 118 5.24 -2.02 -9.36
CA VAL A 118 6.43 -1.42 -9.98
C VAL A 118 6.26 0.09 -9.95
N VAL A 119 7.20 0.78 -9.31
CA VAL A 119 7.12 2.22 -9.10
C VAL A 119 8.09 2.93 -10.03
N VAL A 120 7.58 3.92 -10.77
CA VAL A 120 8.39 4.78 -11.64
C VAL A 120 8.27 6.21 -11.14
N ASP A 121 9.40 6.83 -10.84
CA ASP A 121 9.46 8.23 -10.44
C ASP A 121 9.66 9.11 -11.69
N LYS A 122 8.58 9.72 -12.17
CA LYS A 122 8.62 10.54 -13.39
C LYS A 122 9.41 11.83 -13.25
N ALA A 123 9.61 12.30 -12.02
CA ALA A 123 10.42 13.50 -11.80
C ALA A 123 11.90 13.27 -12.10
N ARG A 124 12.33 12.03 -12.09
CA ARG A 124 13.72 11.66 -12.42
C ARG A 124 13.90 11.16 -13.86
N GLY A 125 12.82 11.15 -14.60
CA GLY A 125 12.84 10.65 -15.97
C GLY A 125 12.71 9.17 -16.04
#